data_05019e229f0e6aa78be82d3279517402
#
_entry.id   05019e229f0e6aa78be82d3279517402
#
_cell.length_a   1.000
_cell.length_b   1.000
_cell.length_c   1.000
_cell.angle_alpha   90.00
_cell.angle_beta   90.00
_cell.angle_gamma   90.00
#
_symmetry.space_group_name_H-M   'P 1'
#
loop_
_entity.id
_entity.type
_entity.pdbx_description
1 polymer ?
#
loop_
_entity_poly.entity_id
_entity_poly.type
_entity_poly.pdbx_seq_one_letter_code
_entity_poly.pdbx_strand_id
1 'polypeptide(L)'
;MKKGLEKFYELVEAFESLPTIGKKSALRLAYHIVMNDNYCGIKIAHTIENALKNITKCVKCGSMSEHEICEFCLDDSRDNTTLCIVQSAKDIFIIEDSKQFDGKYFVIEELDQEALDALISFVDENEVETILFAITPSIANDAFILYIEDKLKTKDIRFSKIAQGVPTGVSLENVDILSLSKAIQSKVSI
;
A
#
# COMPACT_ATOMS: atom_id res chain seq x y z
N MET A 1 21.29 -13.44 28.11
CA MET A 1 20.94 -14.76 27.48
C MET A 1 20.96 -15.83 28.58
N LYS A 2 19.90 -16.66 28.63
CA LYS A 2 19.86 -17.82 29.54
C LYS A 2 20.63 -18.97 28.87
N LYS A 3 21.70 -19.45 29.46
CA LYS A 3 22.50 -20.58 28.96
C LYS A 3 21.58 -21.79 28.71
N GLY A 4 21.68 -22.42 27.52
CA GLY A 4 20.96 -23.65 27.15
C GLY A 4 19.65 -23.48 26.39
N LEU A 5 19.25 -22.23 26.05
CA LEU A 5 18.06 -21.93 25.22
C LEU A 5 18.35 -20.88 24.14
N GLU A 6 19.61 -20.81 23.69
CA GLU A 6 20.06 -19.80 22.73
C GLU A 6 19.17 -19.80 21.46
N LYS A 7 18.89 -20.96 20.87
CA LYS A 7 18.06 -21.09 19.66
C LYS A 7 16.61 -20.65 19.86
N PHE A 8 16.06 -20.86 21.04
CA PHE A 8 14.74 -20.37 21.38
C PHE A 8 14.71 -18.85 21.45
N TYR A 9 15.72 -18.22 22.07
CA TYR A 9 15.77 -16.77 22.16
C TYR A 9 16.11 -16.09 20.83
N GLU A 10 16.89 -16.71 19.93
CA GLU A 10 17.07 -16.27 18.55
C GLU A 10 15.71 -16.17 17.82
N LEU A 11 14.84 -17.17 17.98
CA LEU A 11 13.48 -17.14 17.41
C LEU A 11 12.62 -16.04 18.05
N VAL A 12 12.72 -15.83 19.37
CA VAL A 12 12.01 -14.74 20.06
C VAL A 12 12.46 -13.38 19.51
N GLU A 13 13.76 -13.16 19.35
CA GLU A 13 14.31 -11.92 18.78
C GLU A 13 13.86 -11.71 17.32
N ALA A 14 13.81 -12.77 16.52
CA ALA A 14 13.31 -12.70 15.16
C ALA A 14 11.84 -12.24 15.12
N PHE A 15 10.98 -12.76 15.99
CA PHE A 15 9.60 -12.28 16.08
C PHE A 15 9.50 -10.86 16.64
N GLU A 16 10.34 -10.48 17.62
CA GLU A 16 10.34 -9.15 18.20
C GLU A 16 10.80 -8.07 17.19
N SER A 17 11.59 -8.45 16.19
CA SER A 17 12.01 -7.55 15.11
C SER A 17 10.88 -7.17 14.14
N LEU A 18 9.74 -7.90 14.16
CA LEU A 18 8.60 -7.59 13.31
C LEU A 18 7.81 -6.38 13.85
N PRO A 19 7.32 -5.50 12.96
CA PRO A 19 6.49 -4.37 13.36
C PRO A 19 5.28 -4.82 14.21
N THR A 20 4.96 -4.06 15.24
CA THR A 20 3.84 -4.30 16.18
C THR A 20 3.95 -5.52 17.09
N ILE A 21 4.97 -6.36 16.93
CA ILE A 21 5.21 -7.51 17.82
C ILE A 21 6.16 -7.09 18.95
N GLY A 22 5.59 -6.94 20.16
CA GLY A 22 6.39 -6.69 21.35
C GLY A 22 6.89 -7.99 22.01
N LYS A 23 7.85 -7.86 22.92
CA LYS A 23 8.55 -8.95 23.61
C LYS A 23 7.66 -10.05 24.17
N LYS A 24 6.52 -9.70 24.80
CA LYS A 24 5.59 -10.69 25.35
C LYS A 24 4.93 -11.54 24.27
N SER A 25 4.53 -10.91 23.16
CA SER A 25 3.92 -11.59 22.01
C SER A 25 4.95 -12.47 21.31
N ALA A 26 6.16 -11.98 21.08
CA ALA A 26 7.26 -12.73 20.49
C ALA A 26 7.57 -14.01 21.28
N LEU A 27 7.69 -13.90 22.64
CA LEU A 27 7.90 -15.05 23.50
C LEU A 27 6.79 -16.10 23.42
N ARG A 28 5.52 -15.64 23.36
CA ARG A 28 4.35 -16.53 23.26
C ARG A 28 4.31 -17.24 21.92
N LEU A 29 4.58 -16.54 20.81
CA LEU A 29 4.64 -17.10 19.46
C LEU A 29 5.74 -18.15 19.35
N ALA A 30 6.96 -17.80 19.78
CA ALA A 30 8.09 -18.75 19.78
C ALA A 30 7.80 -20.00 20.60
N TYR A 31 7.25 -19.85 21.83
CA TYR A 31 6.89 -20.98 22.67
C TYR A 31 5.82 -21.87 22.02
N HIS A 32 4.76 -21.25 21.46
CA HIS A 32 3.69 -22.00 20.80
C HIS A 32 4.23 -22.85 19.64
N ILE A 33 5.04 -22.26 18.78
CA ILE A 33 5.61 -22.95 17.60
C ILE A 33 6.54 -24.09 18.05
N VAL A 34 7.42 -23.85 19.02
CA VAL A 34 8.45 -24.84 19.41
C VAL A 34 7.87 -25.96 20.25
N MET A 35 6.90 -25.66 21.12
CA MET A 35 6.43 -26.63 22.12
C MET A 35 5.05 -27.21 21.85
N ASN A 36 4.18 -26.47 21.14
CA ASN A 36 2.79 -26.87 20.97
C ASN A 36 2.45 -27.25 19.51
N ASP A 37 3.02 -26.53 18.53
CA ASP A 37 2.69 -26.74 17.10
C ASP A 37 3.91 -26.55 16.19
N ASN A 38 4.76 -27.55 16.16
CA ASN A 38 5.95 -27.59 15.31
C ASN A 38 5.59 -27.56 13.81
N TYR A 39 4.45 -28.16 13.43
CA TYR A 39 4.01 -28.16 12.04
C TYR A 39 3.67 -26.75 11.55
N CYS A 40 2.98 -25.96 12.37
CA CYS A 40 2.73 -24.53 12.09
C CYS A 40 4.05 -23.79 11.87
N GLY A 41 5.06 -24.03 12.70
CA GLY A 41 6.38 -23.41 12.57
C GLY A 41 7.07 -23.73 11.24
N ILE A 42 7.09 -25.00 10.84
CA ILE A 42 7.66 -25.44 9.56
C ILE A 42 6.90 -24.83 8.40
N LYS A 43 5.56 -24.82 8.45
CA LYS A 43 4.71 -24.23 7.43
C LYS A 43 4.98 -22.75 7.25
N ILE A 44 5.07 -21.98 8.36
CA ILE A 44 5.37 -20.54 8.33
C ILE A 44 6.74 -20.29 7.68
N ALA A 45 7.77 -21.01 8.11
CA ALA A 45 9.12 -20.87 7.56
C ALA A 45 9.15 -21.12 6.05
N HIS A 46 8.53 -22.22 5.60
CA HIS A 46 8.44 -22.56 4.18
C HIS A 46 7.64 -21.54 3.37
N THR A 47 6.53 -21.03 3.93
CA THR A 47 5.70 -20.02 3.26
C THR A 47 6.45 -18.70 3.12
N ILE A 48 7.22 -18.29 4.14
CA ILE A 48 8.07 -17.10 4.08
C ILE A 48 9.13 -17.26 2.99
N GLU A 49 9.85 -18.40 2.96
CA GLU A 49 10.86 -18.66 1.94
C GLU A 49 10.27 -18.63 0.53
N ASN A 50 9.10 -19.21 0.32
CA ASN A 50 8.43 -19.20 -0.97
C ASN A 50 8.00 -17.81 -1.39
N ALA A 51 7.44 -17.01 -0.47
CA ALA A 51 7.05 -15.64 -0.74
C ALA A 51 8.26 -14.78 -1.15
N LEU A 52 9.37 -14.88 -0.40
CA LEU A 52 10.60 -14.12 -0.69
C LEU A 52 11.24 -14.50 -2.04
N LYS A 53 11.05 -15.73 -2.51
CA LYS A 53 11.59 -16.19 -3.80
C LYS A 53 10.73 -15.81 -4.99
N ASN A 54 9.43 -15.71 -4.81
CA ASN A 54 8.49 -15.62 -5.93
C ASN A 54 7.80 -14.25 -6.04
N ILE A 55 7.72 -13.47 -4.95
CA ILE A 55 7.08 -12.15 -5.01
C ILE A 55 8.11 -11.10 -5.41
N THR A 56 7.79 -10.38 -6.49
CA THR A 56 8.60 -9.27 -7.02
C THR A 56 7.73 -8.05 -7.28
N LYS A 57 8.33 -6.94 -7.71
CA LYS A 57 7.59 -5.77 -8.20
C LYS A 57 7.21 -5.97 -9.67
N CYS A 58 5.97 -5.67 -10.01
CA CYS A 58 5.50 -5.61 -11.38
C CYS A 58 6.31 -4.58 -12.18
N VAL A 59 6.85 -4.97 -13.32
CA VAL A 59 7.69 -4.09 -14.16
C VAL A 59 6.92 -2.90 -14.74
N LYS A 60 5.57 -2.99 -14.84
CA LYS A 60 4.73 -1.91 -15.36
C LYS A 60 4.31 -0.91 -14.30
N CYS A 61 3.79 -1.36 -13.17
CA CYS A 61 3.11 -0.49 -12.20
C CYS A 61 3.73 -0.48 -10.81
N GLY A 62 4.77 -1.28 -10.53
CA GLY A 62 5.40 -1.37 -9.21
C GLY A 62 4.61 -2.12 -8.14
N SER A 63 3.43 -2.69 -8.46
CA SER A 63 2.65 -3.52 -7.54
C SER A 63 3.36 -4.83 -7.21
N MET A 64 2.96 -5.50 -6.13
CA MET A 64 3.45 -6.85 -5.81
C MET A 64 2.89 -7.87 -6.80
N SER A 65 3.74 -8.80 -7.26
CA SER A 65 3.37 -9.84 -8.22
C SER A 65 4.22 -11.09 -8.07
N GLU A 66 3.64 -12.26 -8.34
CA GLU A 66 4.38 -13.52 -8.54
C GLU A 66 4.90 -13.68 -9.98
N HIS A 67 4.56 -12.73 -10.87
CA HIS A 67 4.94 -12.71 -12.28
C HIS A 67 5.57 -11.38 -12.64
N GLU A 68 6.21 -11.29 -13.81
CA GLU A 68 6.81 -10.07 -14.32
C GLU A 68 5.78 -8.92 -14.40
N ILE A 69 4.54 -9.23 -14.81
CA ILE A 69 3.42 -8.29 -14.88
C ILE A 69 2.32 -8.78 -13.95
N CYS A 70 1.79 -7.88 -13.10
CA CYS A 70 0.75 -8.22 -12.12
C CYS A 70 -0.62 -8.42 -12.76
N GLU A 71 -1.52 -9.06 -12.00
CA GLU A 71 -2.90 -9.32 -12.39
C GLU A 71 -3.66 -8.04 -12.74
N PHE A 72 -3.46 -6.94 -12.00
CA PHE A 72 -4.12 -5.66 -12.29
C PHE A 72 -3.72 -5.07 -13.65
N CYS A 73 -2.45 -5.24 -14.06
CA CYS A 73 -1.98 -4.79 -15.37
C CYS A 73 -2.44 -5.69 -16.51
N LEU A 74 -2.65 -7.00 -16.25
CA LEU A 74 -3.08 -7.98 -17.25
C LEU A 74 -4.60 -8.05 -17.42
N ASP A 75 -5.37 -7.54 -16.48
CA ASP A 75 -6.83 -7.59 -16.52
C ASP A 75 -7.40 -6.58 -17.51
N ASP A 76 -7.76 -7.04 -18.70
CA ASP A 76 -8.34 -6.23 -19.77
C ASP A 76 -9.78 -5.76 -19.48
N SER A 77 -10.42 -6.27 -18.41
CA SER A 77 -11.75 -5.82 -18.01
C SER A 77 -11.70 -4.50 -17.22
N ARG A 78 -10.53 -4.09 -16.75
CA ARG A 78 -10.33 -2.85 -15.99
C ARG A 78 -10.23 -1.64 -16.92
N ASP A 79 -10.72 -0.51 -16.44
CA ASP A 79 -10.62 0.76 -17.15
C ASP A 79 -9.16 1.22 -17.27
N ASN A 80 -8.60 1.19 -18.47
CA ASN A 80 -7.23 1.62 -18.74
C ASN A 80 -7.07 3.14 -18.65
N THR A 81 -8.15 3.91 -18.86
CA THR A 81 -8.10 5.38 -18.88
C THR A 81 -8.10 6.01 -17.50
N THR A 82 -8.40 5.21 -16.47
CA THR A 82 -8.41 5.66 -15.07
C THR A 82 -7.27 5.01 -14.28
N LEU A 83 -6.38 5.84 -13.75
CA LEU A 83 -5.18 5.44 -12.98
C LEU A 83 -5.28 5.86 -11.53
N CYS A 84 -5.07 4.94 -10.60
CA CYS A 84 -4.91 5.24 -9.19
C CYS A 84 -3.44 5.20 -8.79
N ILE A 85 -2.90 6.33 -8.31
CA ILE A 85 -1.54 6.42 -7.78
C ILE A 85 -1.56 6.21 -6.28
N VAL A 86 -0.75 5.25 -5.81
CA VAL A 86 -0.55 4.91 -4.39
C VAL A 86 0.93 5.00 -4.02
N GLN A 87 1.24 5.18 -2.73
CA GLN A 87 2.62 5.20 -2.23
C GLN A 87 3.13 3.83 -1.76
N SER A 88 2.24 2.84 -1.63
CA SER A 88 2.62 1.49 -1.24
C SER A 88 1.75 0.47 -1.95
N ALA A 89 2.34 -0.63 -2.41
CA ALA A 89 1.61 -1.73 -3.03
C ALA A 89 0.52 -2.33 -2.11
N LYS A 90 0.71 -2.27 -0.78
CA LYS A 90 -0.32 -2.73 0.19
C LYS A 90 -1.61 -1.92 0.13
N ASP A 91 -1.55 -0.63 -0.28
CA ASP A 91 -2.71 0.24 -0.34
C ASP A 91 -3.66 -0.19 -1.46
N ILE A 92 -3.14 -0.84 -2.51
CA ILE A 92 -3.94 -1.44 -3.59
C ILE A 92 -4.92 -2.46 -3.01
N PHE A 93 -4.47 -3.36 -2.12
CA PHE A 93 -5.34 -4.38 -1.52
C PHE A 93 -6.47 -3.76 -0.70
N ILE A 94 -6.19 -2.64 0.00
CA ILE A 94 -7.20 -1.92 0.78
C ILE A 94 -8.24 -1.29 -0.15
N ILE A 95 -7.80 -0.73 -1.29
CA ILE A 95 -8.71 -0.13 -2.29
C ILE A 95 -9.55 -1.22 -2.96
N GLU A 96 -8.94 -2.34 -3.35
CA GLU A 96 -9.64 -3.49 -3.95
C GLU A 96 -10.69 -4.09 -3.01
N ASP A 97 -10.41 -4.18 -1.70
CA ASP A 97 -11.38 -4.64 -0.70
C ASP A 97 -12.64 -3.76 -0.66
N SER A 98 -12.52 -2.48 -1.01
CA SER A 98 -13.66 -1.57 -1.10
C SER A 98 -14.61 -1.88 -2.28
N LYS A 99 -14.10 -2.52 -3.35
CA LYS A 99 -14.80 -2.79 -4.63
C LYS A 99 -15.41 -1.53 -5.27
N GLN A 100 -14.78 -0.37 -5.07
CA GLN A 100 -15.24 0.91 -5.59
C GLN A 100 -14.34 1.48 -6.69
N PHE A 101 -13.29 0.74 -7.07
CA PHE A 101 -12.34 1.17 -8.09
C PHE A 101 -12.08 0.05 -9.10
N ASP A 102 -12.22 0.35 -10.37
CA ASP A 102 -12.08 -0.57 -11.49
C ASP A 102 -10.97 -0.18 -12.49
N GLY A 103 -10.22 0.90 -12.20
CA GLY A 103 -9.09 1.36 -13.00
C GLY A 103 -7.78 0.60 -12.74
N LYS A 104 -6.70 1.09 -13.35
CA LYS A 104 -5.35 0.58 -13.17
C LYS A 104 -4.66 1.25 -11.98
N TYR A 105 -3.55 0.67 -11.51
CA TYR A 105 -2.76 1.19 -10.39
C TYR A 105 -1.35 1.54 -10.82
N PHE A 106 -0.73 2.49 -10.11
CA PHE A 106 0.69 2.79 -10.20
C PHE A 106 1.26 3.11 -8.81
N VAL A 107 2.36 2.45 -8.44
CA VAL A 107 2.98 2.58 -7.12
C VAL A 107 4.20 3.48 -7.22
N ILE A 108 4.22 4.57 -6.42
CA ILE A 108 5.37 5.46 -6.31
C ILE A 108 5.76 5.55 -4.83
N GLU A 109 6.70 4.71 -4.40
CA GLU A 109 7.20 4.71 -3.02
C GLU A 109 8.10 5.92 -2.75
N GLU A 110 8.99 6.23 -3.71
CA GLU A 110 9.89 7.38 -3.71
C GLU A 110 9.78 8.08 -5.06
N LEU A 111 9.74 9.42 -5.03
CA LEU A 111 9.62 10.22 -6.24
C LEU A 111 11.01 10.62 -6.73
N ASP A 112 11.60 9.79 -7.55
CA ASP A 112 12.81 10.06 -8.30
C ASP A 112 12.54 10.20 -9.81
N GLN A 113 13.57 10.42 -10.59
CA GLN A 113 13.44 10.61 -12.03
C GLN A 113 13.00 9.31 -12.74
N GLU A 114 13.45 8.16 -12.26
CA GLU A 114 13.11 6.85 -12.84
C GLU A 114 11.62 6.54 -12.65
N ALA A 115 11.10 6.74 -11.44
CA ALA A 115 9.68 6.56 -11.14
C ALA A 115 8.79 7.52 -11.94
N LEU A 116 9.26 8.77 -12.14
CA LEU A 116 8.53 9.75 -12.95
C LEU A 116 8.50 9.35 -14.43
N ASP A 117 9.63 8.94 -15.00
CA ASP A 117 9.72 8.53 -16.40
C ASP A 117 8.87 7.27 -16.65
N ALA A 118 8.87 6.32 -15.70
CA ALA A 118 8.01 5.14 -15.74
C ALA A 118 6.52 5.51 -15.66
N LEU A 119 6.14 6.46 -14.80
CA LEU A 119 4.76 6.95 -14.73
C LEU A 119 4.33 7.61 -16.05
N ILE A 120 5.17 8.46 -16.63
CA ILE A 120 4.87 9.13 -17.91
C ILE A 120 4.65 8.09 -19.01
N SER A 121 5.54 7.09 -19.10
CA SER A 121 5.41 5.99 -20.08
C SER A 121 4.12 5.20 -19.86
N PHE A 122 3.78 4.87 -18.60
CA PHE A 122 2.54 4.17 -18.26
C PHE A 122 1.30 4.96 -18.67
N VAL A 123 1.29 6.26 -18.42
CA VAL A 123 0.20 7.18 -18.79
C VAL A 123 0.00 7.22 -20.30
N ASP A 124 1.09 7.26 -21.07
CA ASP A 124 1.04 7.29 -22.54
C ASP A 124 0.60 5.96 -23.13
N GLU A 125 1.12 4.84 -22.64
CA GLU A 125 0.78 3.51 -23.12
C GLU A 125 -0.68 3.13 -22.89
N ASN A 126 -1.30 3.62 -21.82
CA ASN A 126 -2.67 3.30 -21.45
C ASN A 126 -3.67 4.41 -21.81
N GLU A 127 -3.21 5.49 -22.44
CA GLU A 127 -4.06 6.65 -22.81
C GLU A 127 -4.87 7.19 -21.61
N VAL A 128 -4.17 7.36 -20.44
CA VAL A 128 -4.81 7.74 -19.18
C VAL A 128 -5.44 9.13 -19.27
N GLU A 129 -6.73 9.23 -18.97
CA GLU A 129 -7.52 10.47 -18.96
C GLU A 129 -7.78 10.99 -17.54
N THR A 130 -7.76 10.09 -16.54
CA THR A 130 -8.06 10.44 -15.14
C THR A 130 -7.04 9.83 -14.21
N ILE A 131 -6.48 10.66 -13.30
CA ILE A 131 -5.61 10.20 -12.22
C ILE A 131 -6.26 10.47 -10.87
N LEU A 132 -6.40 9.40 -10.07
CA LEU A 132 -6.81 9.47 -8.67
C LEU A 132 -5.59 9.28 -7.77
N PHE A 133 -5.26 10.26 -6.94
CA PHE A 133 -4.25 10.11 -5.89
C PHE A 133 -4.87 9.51 -4.64
N ALA A 134 -4.56 8.24 -4.34
CA ALA A 134 -4.96 7.55 -3.13
C ALA A 134 -3.78 7.48 -2.15
N ILE A 135 -3.41 8.62 -1.61
CA ILE A 135 -2.26 8.80 -0.73
C ILE A 135 -2.67 9.52 0.55
N THR A 136 -1.92 9.24 1.64
CA THR A 136 -2.19 9.82 2.95
C THR A 136 -2.07 11.35 2.89
N PRO A 137 -3.06 12.11 3.36
CA PRO A 137 -3.02 13.56 3.35
C PRO A 137 -1.90 14.13 4.24
N SER A 138 -0.99 14.88 3.64
CA SER A 138 0.07 15.62 4.34
C SER A 138 0.61 16.74 3.45
N ILE A 139 1.32 17.72 4.03
CA ILE A 139 1.95 18.81 3.26
C ILE A 139 2.95 18.26 2.25
N ALA A 140 3.72 17.23 2.63
CA ALA A 140 4.68 16.58 1.74
C ALA A 140 3.97 15.91 0.55
N ASN A 141 2.85 15.25 0.81
CA ASN A 141 2.08 14.57 -0.22
C ASN A 141 1.27 15.54 -1.10
N ASP A 142 0.84 16.69 -0.58
CA ASP A 142 0.28 17.75 -1.42
C ASP A 142 1.35 18.32 -2.39
N ALA A 143 2.60 18.48 -1.95
CA ALA A 143 3.71 18.87 -2.83
C ALA A 143 4.05 17.79 -3.87
N PHE A 144 4.01 16.51 -3.48
CA PHE A 144 4.17 15.37 -4.39
C PHE A 144 3.09 15.38 -5.49
N ILE A 145 1.82 15.58 -5.14
CA ILE A 145 0.72 15.68 -6.11
C ILE A 145 0.97 16.83 -7.09
N LEU A 146 1.24 18.03 -6.58
CA LEU A 146 1.49 19.21 -7.40
C LEU A 146 2.67 19.03 -8.37
N TYR A 147 3.72 18.32 -7.93
CA TYR A 147 4.85 18.03 -8.79
C TYR A 147 4.47 17.09 -9.95
N ILE A 148 3.68 16.04 -9.69
CA ILE A 148 3.20 15.13 -10.75
C ILE A 148 2.26 15.86 -11.70
N GLU A 149 1.32 16.66 -11.17
CA GLU A 149 0.43 17.49 -11.98
C GLU A 149 1.21 18.43 -12.92
N ASP A 150 2.26 19.11 -12.41
CA ASP A 150 3.11 19.97 -13.24
C ASP A 150 3.84 19.20 -14.35
N LYS A 151 4.32 18.00 -14.07
CA LYS A 151 4.99 17.15 -15.07
C LYS A 151 4.05 16.61 -16.15
N LEU A 152 2.80 16.36 -15.80
CA LEU A 152 1.78 15.85 -16.72
C LEU A 152 0.87 16.95 -17.31
N LYS A 153 1.11 18.24 -17.02
CA LYS A 153 0.23 19.37 -17.44
C LYS A 153 0.04 19.55 -18.94
N THR A 154 0.94 18.96 -19.76
CA THR A 154 0.82 19.01 -21.22
C THR A 154 -0.17 17.97 -21.76
N LYS A 155 -0.64 17.06 -20.92
CA LYS A 155 -1.60 16.02 -21.23
C LYS A 155 -2.97 16.47 -20.73
N ASP A 156 -4.04 16.10 -21.46
CA ASP A 156 -5.41 16.41 -21.06
C ASP A 156 -5.92 15.42 -20.02
N ILE A 157 -5.34 15.49 -18.79
CA ILE A 157 -5.62 14.57 -17.67
C ILE A 157 -6.39 15.30 -16.59
N ARG A 158 -7.45 14.69 -16.10
CA ARG A 158 -8.20 15.13 -14.93
C ARG A 158 -7.57 14.54 -13.67
N PHE A 159 -7.17 15.40 -12.74
CA PHE A 159 -6.59 14.99 -11.46
C PHE A 159 -7.63 15.04 -10.35
N SER A 160 -7.61 14.04 -9.49
CA SER A 160 -8.44 13.95 -8.30
C SER A 160 -7.67 13.31 -7.16
N LYS A 161 -8.13 13.51 -5.93
CA LYS A 161 -7.59 12.83 -4.75
C LYS A 161 -8.73 12.28 -3.90
N ILE A 162 -8.44 11.23 -3.12
CA ILE A 162 -9.43 10.67 -2.20
C ILE A 162 -9.97 11.76 -1.27
N ALA A 163 -11.29 11.77 -1.11
CA ALA A 163 -11.96 12.74 -0.25
C ALA A 163 -11.55 12.56 1.22
N GLN A 164 -11.41 13.68 1.92
CA GLN A 164 -11.17 13.71 3.34
C GLN A 164 -12.47 14.06 4.07
N GLY A 165 -12.80 13.29 5.10
CA GLY A 165 -14.05 13.49 5.80
C GLY A 165 -14.04 12.90 7.20
N VAL A 166 -15.17 13.01 7.88
CA VAL A 166 -15.41 12.38 9.18
C VAL A 166 -15.70 10.90 8.97
N PRO A 167 -14.94 9.97 9.58
CA PRO A 167 -15.19 8.54 9.46
C PRO A 167 -16.58 8.17 10.03
N THR A 168 -17.27 7.26 9.35
CA THR A 168 -18.58 6.77 9.81
C THR A 168 -18.46 6.09 11.18
N GLY A 169 -19.35 6.47 12.11
CA GLY A 169 -19.39 5.89 13.46
C GLY A 169 -18.41 6.51 14.46
N VAL A 170 -17.63 7.50 14.05
CA VAL A 170 -16.73 8.25 14.94
C VAL A 170 -17.46 9.50 15.45
N SER A 171 -17.47 9.72 16.77
CA SER A 171 -17.99 10.95 17.38
C SER A 171 -17.12 12.14 16.97
N LEU A 172 -17.73 13.31 16.70
CA LEU A 172 -17.03 14.52 16.27
C LEU A 172 -15.91 14.96 17.24
N GLU A 173 -16.06 14.69 18.53
CA GLU A 173 -15.04 14.96 19.56
C GLU A 173 -13.75 14.16 19.40
N ASN A 174 -13.81 13.02 18.69
CA ASN A 174 -12.67 12.13 18.42
C ASN A 174 -12.06 12.31 17.03
N VAL A 175 -12.59 13.27 16.25
CA VAL A 175 -12.06 13.60 14.91
C VAL A 175 -11.02 14.70 15.06
N ASP A 176 -9.89 14.54 14.41
CA ASP A 176 -8.87 15.59 14.39
C ASP A 176 -9.38 16.87 13.70
N ILE A 177 -8.85 18.01 14.13
CA ILE A 177 -9.32 19.33 13.69
C ILE A 177 -9.16 19.54 12.19
N LEU A 178 -8.10 18.96 11.57
CA LEU A 178 -7.84 19.11 10.13
C LEU A 178 -8.87 18.35 9.31
N SER A 179 -9.16 17.09 9.68
CA SER A 179 -10.19 16.27 9.03
C SER A 179 -11.57 16.90 9.16
N LEU A 180 -11.91 17.42 10.35
CA LEU A 180 -13.17 18.11 10.58
C LEU A 180 -13.28 19.41 9.75
N SER A 181 -12.22 20.22 9.72
CA SER A 181 -12.18 21.43 8.93
C SER A 181 -12.40 21.17 7.44
N LYS A 182 -11.70 20.16 6.89
CA LYS A 182 -11.85 19.75 5.49
C LYS A 182 -13.24 19.21 5.18
N ALA A 183 -13.81 18.40 6.07
CA ALA A 183 -15.19 17.91 5.94
C ALA A 183 -16.21 19.05 5.89
N ILE A 184 -16.04 20.10 6.72
CA ILE A 184 -16.91 21.28 6.71
C ILE A 184 -16.75 22.10 5.42
N GLN A 185 -15.49 22.24 4.92
CA GLN A 185 -15.22 22.95 3.65
C GLN A 185 -15.82 22.20 2.44
N SER A 186 -15.78 20.88 2.46
CA SER A 186 -16.30 19.98 1.39
C SER A 186 -17.72 19.52 1.65
N LYS A 187 -18.52 20.26 2.45
CA LYS A 187 -19.90 19.93 2.77
C LYS A 187 -20.74 19.69 1.51
N VAL A 188 -21.57 18.65 1.54
CA VAL A 188 -22.52 18.30 0.48
C VAL A 188 -23.91 18.83 0.88
N SER A 189 -24.62 19.43 -0.08
CA SER A 189 -26.04 19.81 0.10
C SER A 189 -26.90 18.54 0.00
N ILE A 190 -27.85 18.43 0.90
CA ILE A 190 -28.85 17.33 0.97
C ILE A 190 -30.21 17.84 0.49
#